data_87c7803a794063e2b422948ed6594985
#
_entry.id   87c7803a794063e2b422948ed6594985
#
_cell.length_a   1.000
_cell.length_b   1.000
_cell.length_c   1.000
_cell.angle_alpha   90.00
_cell.angle_beta   90.00
_cell.angle_gamma   90.00
#
_symmetry.space_group_name_H-M   'P 1'
#
loop_
_entity.id
_entity.type
_entity.pdbx_description
1 polymer ?
#
loop_
_entity_poly.entity_id
_entity_poly.type
_entity_poly.pdbx_seq_one_letter_code
_entity_poly.pdbx_strand_id
1 'polypeptide(L)'
;MSHAKPQPAHIRASGVPEGYDAQMILRELERAGSDETMVLHIARDDKRAESIAAALQFFAPDLTLLRFPGWDCLPYDRISPNAEISARRMATLARLMQGGVGPAVVLTTLNAATQFLPPRDLLREAAFHATVGQRIDEDALRAFLVRMGFTQTPTVTEAGDYALRGGIIDIWPAGTPQPYRLDLFGDVLDGLRSFDPVTQRSLETLTHLSLSPVSEVVMDEAAITRFRQNYRIEFGAAGNDDPLYEGVSAGRKYQGVEHWLPYFHPKLETLFDYLPDAVVTMDDQTAPQHAARWETISDQYDTRKTALTQKGRLDSVYKPVPPDLLYLDETRFAAALAPHRVLHFSPLPAATGPNVIDAGGRVGRNFAPERQQENINIFEALCDHIRDMRQSRAVILASWSEGARQRLMQILTDQGLSGLVKLDHFTPDLPKGSISCVIWPLEEGFTAPNLAVISEQDVLGDRLIRPRRKTKRAENYLTEAQSLSAGDLVVHVDHGIGRFKGLETITAAGAPMAPASPQPLMPSGLWVEGTFRVSKWKKGTSSARGSA
;
A
#
# COMPACT_ATOMS: atom_id res chain seq x y z
N MET A 1 17.21 32.99 9.62
CA MET A 1 16.62 33.45 8.33
C MET A 1 15.25 32.85 8.22
N SER A 2 14.20 33.65 8.14
CA SER A 2 12.82 33.14 7.98
C SER A 2 12.72 32.51 6.59
N HIS A 3 12.65 31.20 6.53
CA HIS A 3 12.38 30.49 5.27
C HIS A 3 10.95 30.82 4.87
N ALA A 4 10.79 31.52 3.74
CA ALA A 4 9.48 31.83 3.20
C ALA A 4 8.78 30.50 2.84
N LYS A 5 7.54 30.30 3.35
CA LYS A 5 6.70 29.18 2.95
C LYS A 5 6.60 29.14 1.41
N PRO A 6 6.64 27.96 0.78
CA PRO A 6 6.45 27.87 -0.65
C PRO A 6 5.13 28.54 -1.03
N GLN A 7 5.20 29.50 -1.95
CA GLN A 7 3.98 30.18 -2.40
C GLN A 7 3.08 29.19 -3.14
N PRO A 8 1.77 29.19 -2.87
CA PRO A 8 0.83 28.35 -3.57
C PRO A 8 0.94 28.57 -5.08
N ALA A 9 1.16 27.52 -5.81
CA ALA A 9 1.26 27.57 -7.27
C ALA A 9 0.97 26.20 -7.86
N HIS A 10 0.14 26.17 -8.90
CA HIS A 10 -0.07 24.95 -9.69
C HIS A 10 0.81 25.01 -10.93
N ILE A 11 1.75 24.07 -11.03
CA ILE A 11 2.78 24.02 -12.07
C ILE A 11 2.63 22.70 -12.83
N ARG A 12 2.63 22.76 -14.15
CA ARG A 12 2.77 21.59 -15.00
C ARG A 12 4.26 21.34 -15.27
N ALA A 13 4.77 20.22 -14.79
CA ALA A 13 6.12 19.74 -15.10
C ALA A 13 6.02 18.75 -16.28
N SER A 14 6.35 19.22 -17.47
CA SER A 14 6.39 18.43 -18.70
C SER A 14 7.73 17.74 -18.86
N GLY A 15 7.78 16.67 -19.68
CA GLY A 15 9.00 15.90 -19.87
C GLY A 15 9.43 15.18 -18.59
N VAL A 16 8.48 14.60 -17.87
CA VAL A 16 8.71 13.78 -16.66
C VAL A 16 8.18 12.36 -16.92
N PRO A 17 8.91 11.54 -17.70
CA PRO A 17 8.55 10.14 -17.91
C PRO A 17 8.70 9.33 -16.61
N GLU A 18 8.08 8.14 -16.58
CA GLU A 18 8.17 7.22 -15.45
C GLU A 18 9.61 6.83 -15.16
N GLY A 19 9.98 6.81 -13.87
CA GLY A 19 11.36 6.63 -13.40
C GLY A 19 12.12 7.96 -13.22
N TYR A 20 11.92 8.95 -14.09
CA TYR A 20 12.51 10.29 -13.94
C TYR A 20 11.77 11.15 -12.92
N ASP A 21 10.51 10.87 -12.68
CA ASP A 21 9.68 11.51 -11.65
C ASP A 21 10.28 11.43 -10.24
N ALA A 22 10.90 10.29 -9.89
CA ALA A 22 11.61 10.17 -8.62
C ALA A 22 12.71 11.23 -8.46
N GLN A 23 13.47 11.52 -9.51
CA GLN A 23 14.46 12.61 -9.48
C GLN A 23 13.80 13.98 -9.35
N MET A 24 12.64 14.18 -9.97
CA MET A 24 11.90 15.45 -9.84
C MET A 24 11.35 15.64 -8.42
N ILE A 25 10.87 14.57 -7.78
CA ILE A 25 10.46 14.59 -6.37
C ILE A 25 11.65 14.97 -5.47
N LEU A 26 12.80 14.34 -5.67
CA LEU A 26 14.03 14.64 -4.91
C LEU A 26 14.49 16.08 -5.11
N ARG A 27 14.42 16.61 -6.33
CA ARG A 27 14.75 18.02 -6.60
C ARG A 27 13.83 19.00 -5.87
N GLU A 28 12.53 18.73 -5.77
CA GLU A 28 11.63 19.58 -4.99
C GLU A 28 11.93 19.47 -3.48
N LEU A 29 12.36 18.32 -2.99
CA LEU A 29 12.80 18.14 -1.61
C LEU A 29 14.06 18.97 -1.32
N GLU A 30 15.07 18.91 -2.20
CA GLU A 30 16.31 19.68 -2.09
C GLU A 30 16.07 21.19 -2.22
N ARG A 31 15.17 21.60 -3.15
CA ARG A 31 14.86 22.99 -3.41
C ARG A 31 14.24 23.71 -2.22
N ALA A 32 13.45 23.02 -1.44
CA ALA A 32 12.80 23.59 -0.28
C ALA A 32 13.77 23.85 0.90
N GLY A 33 14.91 23.13 0.94
CA GLY A 33 16.12 23.49 1.69
C GLY A 33 15.99 23.62 3.20
N SER A 34 14.94 23.05 3.81
CA SER A 34 14.78 23.03 5.26
C SER A 34 14.82 21.60 5.80
N ASP A 35 15.33 21.45 7.02
CA ASP A 35 15.40 20.16 7.71
C ASP A 35 14.02 19.54 8.03
N GLU A 36 12.94 20.29 7.79
CA GLU A 36 11.56 19.86 8.01
C GLU A 36 10.75 19.73 6.72
N THR A 37 11.42 19.86 5.57
CA THR A 37 10.73 19.81 4.27
C THR A 37 10.14 18.43 4.00
N MET A 38 8.87 18.43 3.62
CA MET A 38 8.18 17.23 3.15
C MET A 38 7.66 17.41 1.73
N VAL A 39 7.76 16.37 0.93
CA VAL A 39 7.07 16.27 -0.35
C VAL A 39 6.00 15.18 -0.23
N LEU A 40 4.76 15.56 -0.52
CA LEU A 40 3.66 14.61 -0.68
C LEU A 40 3.55 14.24 -2.16
N HIS A 41 3.85 12.98 -2.50
CA HIS A 41 3.62 12.48 -3.85
C HIS A 41 2.35 11.65 -3.92
N ILE A 42 1.44 12.02 -4.83
CA ILE A 42 0.17 11.35 -5.08
C ILE A 42 0.28 10.57 -6.39
N ALA A 43 0.51 9.27 -6.27
CA ALA A 43 0.50 8.35 -7.40
C ALA A 43 -0.94 8.06 -7.87
N ARG A 44 -1.11 7.78 -9.16
CA ARG A 44 -2.44 7.46 -9.72
C ARG A 44 -3.03 6.16 -9.16
N ASP A 45 -2.19 5.17 -8.87
CA ASP A 45 -2.57 3.86 -8.32
C ASP A 45 -1.45 3.20 -7.51
N ASP A 46 -1.73 2.04 -6.90
CA ASP A 46 -0.78 1.31 -6.04
C ASP A 46 0.42 0.77 -6.82
N LYS A 47 0.22 0.29 -8.06
CA LYS A 47 1.32 -0.19 -8.91
C LYS A 47 2.32 0.93 -9.16
N ARG A 48 1.79 2.12 -9.45
CA ARG A 48 2.60 3.30 -9.70
C ARG A 48 3.35 3.75 -8.44
N ALA A 49 2.67 3.74 -7.29
CA ALA A 49 3.30 4.05 -6.01
C ALA A 49 4.47 3.10 -5.70
N GLU A 50 4.34 1.79 -5.98
CA GLU A 50 5.45 0.85 -5.81
C GLU A 50 6.63 1.13 -6.76
N SER A 51 6.34 1.47 -8.02
CA SER A 51 7.39 1.83 -9.00
C SER A 51 8.16 3.07 -8.57
N ILE A 52 7.45 4.11 -8.11
CA ILE A 52 8.04 5.35 -7.60
C ILE A 52 8.86 5.09 -6.33
N ALA A 53 8.35 4.26 -5.41
CA ALA A 53 9.09 3.89 -4.21
C ALA A 53 10.42 3.20 -4.55
N ALA A 54 10.41 2.26 -5.51
CA ALA A 54 11.62 1.58 -5.98
C ALA A 54 12.61 2.57 -6.62
N ALA A 55 12.11 3.53 -7.41
CA ALA A 55 12.94 4.56 -8.02
C ALA A 55 13.53 5.52 -6.98
N LEU A 56 12.75 5.96 -5.99
CA LEU A 56 13.23 6.81 -4.89
C LEU A 56 14.32 6.10 -4.08
N GLN A 57 14.11 4.83 -3.73
CA GLN A 57 15.12 4.03 -3.04
C GLN A 57 16.39 3.81 -3.86
N PHE A 58 16.26 3.70 -5.18
CA PHE A 58 17.42 3.58 -6.08
C PHE A 58 18.24 4.87 -6.11
N PHE A 59 17.57 6.04 -6.27
CA PHE A 59 18.25 7.33 -6.36
C PHE A 59 18.72 7.88 -5.01
N ALA A 60 18.01 7.60 -3.93
CA ALA A 60 18.29 8.10 -2.59
C ALA A 60 18.01 6.99 -1.54
N PRO A 61 18.95 6.05 -1.34
CA PRO A 61 18.76 4.92 -0.42
C PRO A 61 18.48 5.33 1.03
N ASP A 62 19.05 6.44 1.47
CA ASP A 62 18.92 6.96 2.85
C ASP A 62 17.68 7.87 3.05
N LEU A 63 16.86 8.04 2.00
CA LEU A 63 15.67 8.88 2.06
C LEU A 63 14.64 8.32 3.06
N THR A 64 14.15 9.18 3.93
CA THR A 64 12.97 8.87 4.73
C THR A 64 11.72 8.82 3.84
N LEU A 65 11.25 7.61 3.56
CA LEU A 65 10.07 7.37 2.73
C LEU A 65 8.92 6.85 3.59
N LEU A 66 7.91 7.70 3.81
CA LEU A 66 6.69 7.35 4.52
C LEU A 66 5.61 6.92 3.54
N ARG A 67 5.11 5.70 3.69
CA ARG A 67 4.08 5.14 2.82
C ARG A 67 2.70 5.27 3.44
N PHE A 68 1.77 5.88 2.70
CA PHE A 68 0.38 6.01 3.11
C PHE A 68 -0.53 5.36 2.06
N PRO A 69 -0.79 4.03 2.16
CA PRO A 69 -1.56 3.29 1.17
C PRO A 69 -3.06 3.60 1.23
N GLY A 70 -3.78 3.33 0.13
CA GLY A 70 -5.24 3.27 0.12
C GLY A 70 -5.78 2.04 0.84
N TRP A 71 -7.06 2.05 1.21
CA TRP A 71 -7.75 0.83 1.62
C TRP A 71 -7.81 -0.15 0.45
N ASP A 72 -7.60 -1.43 0.74
CA ASP A 72 -7.63 -2.54 -0.23
C ASP A 72 -9.03 -3.15 -0.40
N CYS A 73 -10.05 -2.53 0.15
CA CYS A 73 -11.45 -2.88 -0.05
C CYS A 73 -12.17 -1.86 -0.94
N LEU A 74 -13.27 -2.29 -1.53
CA LEU A 74 -14.12 -1.39 -2.31
C LEU A 74 -14.88 -0.40 -1.40
N PRO A 75 -15.23 0.79 -1.90
CA PRO A 75 -16.13 1.68 -1.17
C PRO A 75 -17.42 0.97 -0.81
N TYR A 76 -17.88 1.17 0.44
CA TYR A 76 -19.10 0.55 0.96
C TYR A 76 -19.13 -0.98 0.94
N ASP A 77 -17.94 -1.61 1.00
CA ASP A 77 -17.84 -3.06 1.18
C ASP A 77 -18.21 -3.45 2.61
N ARG A 78 -18.48 -4.73 2.81
CA ARG A 78 -18.74 -5.31 4.15
C ARG A 78 -17.45 -5.80 4.82
N ILE A 79 -16.32 -5.58 4.17
CA ILE A 79 -15.00 -6.04 4.61
C ILE A 79 -14.19 -4.84 5.10
N SER A 80 -13.54 -4.99 6.24
CA SER A 80 -12.53 -4.02 6.71
C SER A 80 -11.29 -4.07 5.83
N PRO A 81 -10.57 -2.95 5.71
CA PRO A 81 -9.22 -2.96 5.14
C PRO A 81 -8.34 -3.97 5.87
N ASN A 82 -7.36 -4.53 5.17
CA ASN A 82 -6.38 -5.41 5.77
C ASN A 82 -5.71 -4.74 6.99
N ALA A 83 -5.52 -5.50 8.07
CA ALA A 83 -4.94 -5.00 9.32
C ALA A 83 -3.54 -4.38 9.11
N GLU A 84 -2.71 -4.97 8.24
CA GLU A 84 -1.39 -4.43 7.90
C GLU A 84 -1.49 -3.06 7.21
N ILE A 85 -2.48 -2.88 6.32
CA ILE A 85 -2.72 -1.59 5.64
C ILE A 85 -3.18 -0.54 6.66
N SER A 86 -4.16 -0.87 7.50
CA SER A 86 -4.65 0.03 8.55
C SER A 86 -3.53 0.42 9.52
N ALA A 87 -2.74 -0.55 9.98
CA ALA A 87 -1.59 -0.30 10.85
C ALA A 87 -0.54 0.60 10.18
N ARG A 88 -0.22 0.37 8.90
CA ARG A 88 0.74 1.19 8.14
C ARG A 88 0.26 2.62 7.97
N ARG A 89 -1.03 2.83 7.68
CA ARG A 89 -1.64 4.16 7.60
C ARG A 89 -1.52 4.88 8.95
N MET A 90 -1.93 4.24 10.03
CA MET A 90 -1.86 4.81 11.37
C MET A 90 -0.42 5.10 11.82
N ALA A 91 0.54 4.24 11.49
CA ALA A 91 1.96 4.46 11.76
C ALA A 91 2.48 5.72 11.03
N THR A 92 2.11 5.89 9.76
CA THR A 92 2.51 7.07 8.98
C THR A 92 1.91 8.34 9.59
N LEU A 93 0.61 8.35 9.92
CA LEU A 93 -0.04 9.50 10.55
C LEU A 93 0.59 9.81 11.93
N ALA A 94 0.84 8.79 12.75
CA ALA A 94 1.49 8.96 14.05
C ALA A 94 2.92 9.53 13.89
N ARG A 95 3.67 9.05 12.92
CA ARG A 95 5.03 9.56 12.64
C ARG A 95 5.01 11.03 12.20
N LEU A 96 4.05 11.44 11.36
CA LEU A 96 3.85 12.83 10.96
C LEU A 96 3.52 13.73 12.16
N MET A 97 2.74 13.21 13.12
CA MET A 97 2.36 13.96 14.32
C MET A 97 3.47 14.11 15.36
N GLN A 98 4.44 13.21 15.40
CA GLN A 98 5.60 13.29 16.29
C GLN A 98 6.57 14.41 15.92
N GLY A 99 6.56 14.88 14.66
CA GLY A 99 7.52 15.86 14.15
C GLY A 99 8.95 15.32 14.04
N GLY A 100 9.88 16.17 13.63
CA GLY A 100 11.30 15.81 13.52
C GLY A 100 11.56 14.64 12.55
N VAL A 101 10.77 14.53 11.49
CA VAL A 101 10.93 13.47 10.50
C VAL A 101 12.15 13.72 9.61
N GLY A 102 12.63 14.98 9.57
CA GLY A 102 13.66 15.42 8.64
C GLY A 102 13.08 15.59 7.22
N PRO A 103 13.95 15.83 6.23
CA PRO A 103 13.52 15.82 4.83
C PRO A 103 12.94 14.46 4.48
N ALA A 104 11.68 14.42 4.04
CA ALA A 104 10.98 13.16 3.80
C ALA A 104 10.03 13.25 2.60
N VAL A 105 9.79 12.09 1.98
CA VAL A 105 8.73 11.93 0.99
C VAL A 105 7.60 11.10 1.60
N VAL A 106 6.40 11.65 1.58
CA VAL A 106 5.17 10.90 1.86
C VAL A 106 4.61 10.42 0.53
N LEU A 107 4.60 9.13 0.33
CA LEU A 107 4.13 8.48 -0.89
C LEU A 107 2.75 7.88 -0.66
N THR A 108 1.78 8.36 -1.41
CA THR A 108 0.39 7.92 -1.31
C THR A 108 -0.21 7.66 -2.69
N THR A 109 -1.43 7.14 -2.71
CA THR A 109 -2.23 7.00 -3.91
C THR A 109 -3.39 7.99 -3.91
N LEU A 110 -3.96 8.24 -5.08
CA LEU A 110 -5.13 9.09 -5.20
C LEU A 110 -6.29 8.59 -4.33
N ASN A 111 -6.49 7.28 -4.26
CA ASN A 111 -7.52 6.68 -3.42
C ASN A 111 -7.37 7.03 -1.94
N ALA A 112 -6.14 7.08 -1.44
CA ALA A 112 -5.85 7.43 -0.06
C ALA A 112 -5.89 8.95 0.19
N ALA A 113 -5.36 9.75 -0.76
CA ALA A 113 -5.31 11.21 -0.65
C ALA A 113 -6.70 11.86 -0.67
N THR A 114 -7.67 11.21 -1.31
CA THR A 114 -9.06 11.69 -1.40
C THR A 114 -9.97 11.16 -0.30
N GLN A 115 -9.45 10.42 0.66
CA GLN A 115 -10.20 9.89 1.80
C GLN A 115 -10.01 10.78 3.03
N PHE A 116 -11.11 11.03 3.76
CA PHE A 116 -11.04 11.65 5.08
C PHE A 116 -10.41 10.72 6.11
N LEU A 117 -9.74 11.32 7.08
CA LEU A 117 -8.91 10.67 8.09
C LEU A 117 -9.38 11.05 9.51
N PRO A 118 -9.03 10.24 10.53
CA PRO A 118 -9.22 10.64 11.91
C PRO A 118 -8.56 12.00 12.21
N PRO A 119 -9.03 12.75 13.21
CA PRO A 119 -8.42 14.03 13.56
C PRO A 119 -7.04 13.83 14.20
N ARG A 120 -6.12 14.77 13.94
CA ARG A 120 -4.75 14.77 14.49
C ARG A 120 -4.69 14.70 16.02
N ASP A 121 -5.66 15.29 16.70
CA ASP A 121 -5.72 15.28 18.16
C ASP A 121 -5.86 13.86 18.72
N LEU A 122 -6.60 13.00 18.02
CA LEU A 122 -6.67 11.58 18.40
C LEU A 122 -5.29 10.92 18.53
N LEU A 123 -4.39 11.20 17.57
CA LEU A 123 -3.05 10.59 17.55
C LEU A 123 -2.12 11.18 18.61
N ARG A 124 -2.34 12.44 19.01
CA ARG A 124 -1.57 13.05 20.11
C ARG A 124 -1.94 12.45 21.47
N GLU A 125 -3.20 12.13 21.67
CA GLU A 125 -3.73 11.63 22.93
C GLU A 125 -3.65 10.11 23.04
N ALA A 126 -3.56 9.41 21.93
CA ALA A 126 -3.63 7.96 21.85
C ALA A 126 -2.26 7.27 21.77
N ALA A 127 -1.24 7.82 22.41
CA ALA A 127 0.09 7.21 22.51
C ALA A 127 0.27 6.53 23.90
N PHE A 128 0.85 5.33 23.88
CA PHE A 128 1.32 4.66 25.10
C PHE A 128 2.82 4.49 25.03
N HIS A 129 3.51 4.91 26.08
CA HIS A 129 4.96 4.79 26.19
C HIS A 129 5.33 4.04 27.45
N ALA A 130 6.32 3.14 27.36
CA ALA A 130 6.90 2.47 28.51
C ALA A 130 8.41 2.28 28.30
N THR A 131 9.15 2.25 29.40
CA THR A 131 10.60 2.02 29.41
C THR A 131 10.89 0.83 30.31
N VAL A 132 11.91 0.05 29.99
CA VAL A 132 12.37 -1.06 30.85
C VAL A 132 12.69 -0.53 32.25
N GLY A 133 12.20 -1.22 33.26
CA GLY A 133 12.22 -0.79 34.67
C GLY A 133 10.99 -0.01 35.13
N GLN A 134 10.10 0.41 34.23
CA GLN A 134 8.87 1.12 34.57
C GLN A 134 7.76 0.15 35.01
N ARG A 135 6.89 0.60 35.93
CA ARG A 135 5.66 -0.13 36.24
C ARG A 135 4.64 0.02 35.15
N ILE A 136 4.03 -1.09 34.76
CA ILE A 136 2.95 -1.19 33.78
C ILE A 136 1.73 -1.80 34.48
N ASP A 137 0.64 -1.06 34.45
CA ASP A 137 -0.68 -1.62 34.77
C ASP A 137 -1.15 -2.46 33.57
N GLU A 138 -1.18 -3.79 33.76
CA GLU A 138 -1.55 -4.74 32.69
C GLU A 138 -2.99 -4.56 32.24
N ASP A 139 -3.92 -4.25 33.15
CA ASP A 139 -5.33 -4.05 32.80
C ASP A 139 -5.50 -2.74 32.02
N ALA A 140 -4.79 -1.68 32.39
CA ALA A 140 -4.77 -0.42 31.67
C ALA A 140 -4.15 -0.59 30.28
N LEU A 141 -3.06 -1.35 30.14
CA LEU A 141 -2.44 -1.66 28.85
C LEU A 141 -3.41 -2.48 27.97
N ARG A 142 -4.07 -3.49 28.54
CA ARG A 142 -5.06 -4.29 27.80
C ARG A 142 -6.23 -3.43 27.31
N ALA A 143 -6.77 -2.58 28.17
CA ALA A 143 -7.83 -1.64 27.82
C ALA A 143 -7.39 -0.67 26.70
N PHE A 144 -6.14 -0.19 26.78
CA PHE A 144 -5.53 0.63 25.73
C PHE A 144 -5.45 -0.13 24.41
N LEU A 145 -4.91 -1.36 24.39
CA LEU A 145 -4.75 -2.16 23.17
C LEU A 145 -6.11 -2.40 22.48
N VAL A 146 -7.12 -2.82 23.24
CA VAL A 146 -8.48 -3.02 22.71
C VAL A 146 -9.04 -1.72 22.11
N ARG A 147 -8.94 -0.61 22.86
CA ARG A 147 -9.43 0.70 22.42
C ARG A 147 -8.74 1.18 21.14
N MET A 148 -7.43 0.94 20.99
CA MET A 148 -6.61 1.35 19.85
C MET A 148 -6.72 0.41 18.64
N GLY A 149 -7.59 -0.60 18.71
CA GLY A 149 -7.92 -1.49 17.60
C GLY A 149 -7.02 -2.71 17.47
N PHE A 150 -6.15 -2.98 18.46
CA PHE A 150 -5.37 -4.23 18.47
C PHE A 150 -6.28 -5.44 18.63
N THR A 151 -5.90 -6.53 18.00
CA THR A 151 -6.63 -7.80 18.03
C THR A 151 -5.91 -8.81 18.93
N GLN A 152 -6.64 -9.36 19.91
CA GLN A 152 -6.08 -10.41 20.75
C GLN A 152 -6.03 -11.74 19.99
N THR A 153 -4.86 -12.34 19.89
CA THR A 153 -4.61 -13.60 19.19
C THR A 153 -3.86 -14.58 20.12
N PRO A 154 -3.94 -15.89 19.89
CA PRO A 154 -3.10 -16.85 20.62
C PRO A 154 -1.61 -16.68 20.34
N THR A 155 -1.25 -16.22 19.14
CA THR A 155 0.12 -15.99 18.69
C THR A 155 0.15 -14.79 17.76
N VAL A 156 1.04 -13.85 18.00
CA VAL A 156 1.19 -12.63 17.20
C VAL A 156 1.82 -12.99 15.86
N THR A 157 1.11 -12.68 14.76
CA THR A 157 1.53 -13.00 13.39
C THR A 157 1.46 -11.82 12.44
N GLU A 158 0.68 -10.78 12.77
CA GLU A 158 0.48 -9.59 11.95
C GLU A 158 0.57 -8.31 12.78
N ALA A 159 0.86 -7.18 12.12
CA ALA A 159 0.86 -5.87 12.79
C ALA A 159 -0.55 -5.55 13.31
N GLY A 160 -0.64 -5.14 14.57
CA GLY A 160 -1.90 -4.93 15.26
C GLY A 160 -2.36 -6.13 16.11
N ASP A 161 -1.67 -7.25 16.06
CA ASP A 161 -1.92 -8.37 16.98
C ASP A 161 -1.30 -8.15 18.36
N TYR A 162 -1.93 -8.70 19.39
CA TYR A 162 -1.30 -8.92 20.70
C TYR A 162 -1.70 -10.26 21.31
N ALA A 163 -0.83 -10.82 22.16
CA ALA A 163 -1.05 -12.06 22.89
C ALA A 163 -0.60 -11.92 24.35
N LEU A 164 -1.37 -12.53 25.27
CA LEU A 164 -1.10 -12.51 26.70
C LEU A 164 -0.82 -13.94 27.16
N ARG A 165 0.33 -14.16 27.80
CA ARG A 165 0.76 -15.48 28.28
C ARG A 165 1.46 -15.40 29.66
N GLY A 166 0.66 -15.35 30.73
CA GLY A 166 1.21 -15.11 32.06
C GLY A 166 1.89 -13.74 32.14
N GLY A 167 3.12 -13.66 32.61
CA GLY A 167 3.90 -12.41 32.66
C GLY A 167 4.52 -11.97 31.35
N ILE A 168 4.11 -12.54 30.19
CA ILE A 168 4.62 -12.19 28.87
C ILE A 168 3.51 -11.58 28.04
N ILE A 169 3.77 -10.42 27.45
CA ILE A 169 2.88 -9.75 26.52
C ILE A 169 3.62 -9.59 25.19
N ASP A 170 3.13 -10.28 24.17
CA ASP A 170 3.59 -10.12 22.79
C ASP A 170 2.70 -9.09 22.08
N ILE A 171 3.28 -8.10 21.41
CA ILE A 171 2.55 -7.04 20.69
C ILE A 171 3.27 -6.74 19.39
N TRP A 172 2.52 -6.56 18.29
CA TRP A 172 3.10 -6.02 17.06
C TRP A 172 2.62 -4.59 16.84
N PRO A 173 3.44 -3.58 17.23
CA PRO A 173 3.08 -2.18 17.04
C PRO A 173 2.98 -1.80 15.55
N ALA A 174 2.14 -0.83 15.25
CA ALA A 174 2.08 -0.25 13.91
C ALA A 174 3.43 0.36 13.52
N GLY A 175 3.85 0.12 12.27
CA GLY A 175 5.07 0.73 11.71
C GLY A 175 6.39 0.10 12.15
N THR A 176 6.37 -0.94 12.97
CA THR A 176 7.58 -1.68 13.33
C THR A 176 7.78 -2.88 12.38
N PRO A 177 9.02 -3.19 12.01
CA PRO A 177 9.30 -4.32 11.13
C PRO A 177 9.04 -5.68 11.81
N GLN A 178 9.03 -5.71 13.16
CA GLN A 178 8.93 -6.91 13.97
C GLN A 178 8.05 -6.68 15.20
N PRO A 179 7.42 -7.74 15.72
CA PRO A 179 6.71 -7.69 16.98
C PRO A 179 7.65 -7.60 18.19
N TYR A 180 7.12 -7.13 19.30
CA TYR A 180 7.81 -6.93 20.56
C TYR A 180 7.26 -7.87 21.62
N ARG A 181 8.17 -8.41 22.46
CA ARG A 181 7.88 -9.21 23.63
C ARG A 181 8.24 -8.44 24.87
N LEU A 182 7.24 -8.21 25.72
CA LEU A 182 7.37 -7.60 27.02
C LEU A 182 7.43 -8.72 28.07
N ASP A 183 8.49 -8.74 28.85
CA ASP A 183 8.60 -9.62 30.02
C ASP A 183 8.26 -8.80 31.26
N LEU A 184 7.20 -9.17 31.98
CA LEU A 184 6.77 -8.51 33.20
C LEU A 184 7.19 -9.34 34.42
N PHE A 185 7.84 -8.71 35.40
CA PHE A 185 8.05 -9.26 36.71
C PHE A 185 7.13 -8.54 37.71
N GLY A 186 6.01 -9.20 38.04
CA GLY A 186 4.90 -8.52 38.72
C GLY A 186 4.30 -7.43 37.81
N ASP A 187 4.37 -6.18 38.27
CA ASP A 187 3.91 -4.99 37.51
C ASP A 187 5.06 -4.21 36.86
N VAL A 188 6.30 -4.71 36.90
CA VAL A 188 7.47 -4.04 36.33
C VAL A 188 7.84 -4.64 34.97
N LEU A 189 8.08 -3.81 33.95
CA LEU A 189 8.65 -4.22 32.68
C LEU A 189 10.13 -4.57 32.88
N ASP A 190 10.42 -5.85 33.08
CA ASP A 190 11.79 -6.36 33.34
C ASP A 190 12.59 -6.47 32.03
N GLY A 191 11.94 -6.81 30.92
CA GLY A 191 12.59 -6.97 29.64
C GLY A 191 11.70 -6.59 28.45
N LEU A 192 12.32 -6.06 27.41
CA LEU A 192 11.68 -5.77 26.14
C LEU A 192 12.57 -6.25 24.98
N ARG A 193 12.01 -7.07 24.09
CA ARG A 193 12.75 -7.66 22.96
C ARG A 193 11.90 -7.68 21.70
N SER A 194 12.52 -7.48 20.54
CA SER A 194 11.90 -7.87 19.28
C SER A 194 11.98 -9.38 19.07
N PHE A 195 11.09 -9.94 18.26
CA PHE A 195 11.13 -11.36 17.93
C PHE A 195 10.65 -11.62 16.48
N ASP A 196 11.11 -12.75 15.93
CA ASP A 196 10.66 -13.21 14.62
C ASP A 196 9.27 -13.85 14.74
N PRO A 197 8.26 -13.34 13.98
CA PRO A 197 6.88 -13.82 14.11
C PRO A 197 6.66 -15.24 13.61
N VAL A 198 7.57 -15.78 12.78
CA VAL A 198 7.48 -17.14 12.23
C VAL A 198 8.08 -18.16 13.22
N THR A 199 9.30 -17.88 13.66
CA THR A 199 10.03 -18.79 14.56
C THR A 199 9.75 -18.55 16.04
N GLN A 200 9.11 -17.42 16.39
CA GLN A 200 8.82 -16.95 17.74
C GLN A 200 10.09 -16.74 18.62
N ARG A 201 11.27 -16.65 17.99
CA ARG A 201 12.54 -16.45 18.68
C ARG A 201 12.84 -14.97 18.85
N SER A 202 13.29 -14.60 20.05
CA SER A 202 13.78 -13.24 20.35
C SER A 202 14.98 -12.89 19.47
N LEU A 203 15.06 -11.64 19.05
CA LEU A 203 16.10 -11.07 18.22
C LEU A 203 16.90 -10.02 18.99
N GLU A 204 16.41 -8.79 19.04
CA GLU A 204 17.12 -7.65 19.62
C GLU A 204 16.51 -7.22 20.95
N THR A 205 17.35 -6.75 21.88
CA THR A 205 16.91 -6.13 23.13
C THR A 205 16.60 -4.66 22.88
N LEU A 206 15.46 -4.22 23.37
CA LEU A 206 14.97 -2.86 23.27
C LEU A 206 14.87 -2.23 24.66
N THR A 207 14.86 -0.90 24.75
CA THR A 207 14.79 -0.17 26.01
C THR A 207 13.49 0.57 26.22
N HIS A 208 12.76 0.85 25.14
CA HIS A 208 11.51 1.62 25.17
C HIS A 208 10.47 1.03 24.23
N LEU A 209 9.22 1.15 24.65
CA LEU A 209 8.02 0.80 23.88
C LEU A 209 7.25 2.07 23.55
N SER A 210 6.82 2.20 22.31
CA SER A 210 5.86 3.21 21.88
C SER A 210 4.77 2.56 21.08
N LEU A 211 3.52 2.73 21.51
CA LEU A 211 2.34 2.21 20.83
C LEU A 211 1.48 3.37 20.37
N SER A 212 0.95 3.24 19.17
CA SER A 212 -0.05 4.13 18.55
C SER A 212 -1.25 3.31 18.09
N PRO A 213 -2.38 3.94 17.76
CA PRO A 213 -3.53 3.22 17.21
C PRO A 213 -3.14 2.40 15.97
N VAL A 214 -3.75 1.24 15.81
CA VAL A 214 -3.63 0.39 14.61
C VAL A 214 -4.89 0.41 13.76
N SER A 215 -5.93 1.12 14.22
CA SER A 215 -7.21 1.30 13.53
C SER A 215 -7.57 2.78 13.45
N GLU A 216 -8.17 3.20 12.34
CA GLU A 216 -8.70 4.56 12.17
C GLU A 216 -9.98 4.78 13.00
N VAL A 217 -10.66 3.69 13.36
CA VAL A 217 -11.82 3.70 14.25
C VAL A 217 -11.37 3.35 15.66
N VAL A 218 -11.37 4.34 16.55
CA VAL A 218 -11.14 4.17 17.98
C VAL A 218 -12.50 4.05 18.68
N MET A 219 -12.69 2.97 19.43
CA MET A 219 -13.95 2.66 20.11
C MET A 219 -13.86 2.89 21.63
N ASP A 220 -13.81 4.14 22.02
CA ASP A 220 -14.04 4.53 23.42
C ASP A 220 -15.53 4.86 23.67
N GLU A 221 -15.91 5.09 24.92
CA GLU A 221 -17.29 5.40 25.30
C GLU A 221 -17.83 6.65 24.59
N ALA A 222 -16.98 7.67 24.41
CA ALA A 222 -17.35 8.90 23.73
C ALA A 222 -17.61 8.68 22.23
N ALA A 223 -16.74 7.92 21.57
CA ALA A 223 -16.88 7.54 20.17
C ALA A 223 -18.10 6.66 19.92
N ILE A 224 -18.34 5.65 20.78
CA ILE A 224 -19.53 4.78 20.72
C ILE A 224 -20.80 5.61 20.92
N THR A 225 -20.81 6.53 21.88
CA THR A 225 -21.94 7.41 22.13
C THR A 225 -22.23 8.30 20.92
N ARG A 226 -21.18 8.88 20.31
CA ARG A 226 -21.28 9.71 19.11
C ARG A 226 -21.78 8.90 17.92
N PHE A 227 -21.23 7.70 17.71
CA PHE A 227 -21.71 6.79 16.68
C PHE A 227 -23.20 6.53 16.81
N ARG A 228 -23.68 6.16 18.02
CA ARG A 228 -25.10 5.90 18.29
C ARG A 228 -26.00 7.10 17.99
N GLN A 229 -25.54 8.32 18.33
CA GLN A 229 -26.26 9.56 18.06
C GLN A 229 -26.33 9.84 16.56
N ASN A 230 -25.19 9.88 15.87
CA ASN A 230 -25.10 10.17 14.44
C ASN A 230 -25.84 9.12 13.61
N TYR A 231 -25.70 7.85 13.96
CA TYR A 231 -26.39 6.75 13.29
C TYR A 231 -27.91 6.89 13.37
N ARG A 232 -28.44 7.29 14.55
CA ARG A 232 -29.88 7.53 14.73
C ARG A 232 -30.38 8.79 14.02
N ILE A 233 -29.56 9.84 13.96
CA ILE A 233 -29.91 11.07 13.22
C ILE A 233 -30.04 10.74 11.73
N GLU A 234 -29.12 9.99 11.16
CA GLU A 234 -29.11 9.71 9.73
C GLU A 234 -30.13 8.63 9.33
N PHE A 235 -30.22 7.55 10.10
CA PHE A 235 -30.98 6.35 9.72
C PHE A 235 -32.26 6.13 10.54
N GLY A 236 -32.54 6.99 11.49
CA GLY A 236 -33.69 6.84 12.41
C GLY A 236 -33.40 5.85 13.55
N ALA A 237 -34.48 5.38 14.21
CA ALA A 237 -34.37 4.41 15.28
C ALA A 237 -33.78 3.09 14.74
N ALA A 238 -32.65 2.66 15.30
CA ALA A 238 -32.10 1.34 15.00
C ALA A 238 -33.02 0.27 15.64
N GLY A 239 -33.47 -0.67 14.81
CA GLY A 239 -34.18 -1.87 15.31
C GLY A 239 -33.16 -2.84 15.95
N ASN A 240 -33.72 -3.81 16.69
CA ASN A 240 -32.88 -4.89 17.28
C ASN A 240 -32.25 -5.82 16.23
N ASP A 241 -32.47 -5.57 14.94
CA ASP A 241 -32.02 -6.37 13.82
C ASP A 241 -30.84 -5.71 13.05
N ASP A 242 -30.16 -4.71 13.65
CA ASP A 242 -29.01 -4.02 13.04
C ASP A 242 -27.69 -4.46 13.69
N PRO A 243 -26.99 -5.46 13.11
CA PRO A 243 -25.80 -6.06 13.71
C PRO A 243 -24.64 -5.08 13.89
N LEU A 244 -24.52 -4.08 12.98
CA LEU A 244 -23.51 -3.03 13.11
C LEU A 244 -23.80 -2.16 14.35
N TYR A 245 -25.04 -1.66 14.45
CA TYR A 245 -25.43 -0.79 15.58
C TYR A 245 -25.31 -1.50 16.91
N GLU A 246 -25.75 -2.77 16.98
CA GLU A 246 -25.63 -3.60 18.19
C GLU A 246 -24.16 -3.91 18.52
N GLY A 247 -23.36 -4.33 17.53
CA GLY A 247 -21.95 -4.65 17.71
C GLY A 247 -21.18 -3.46 18.27
N VAL A 248 -21.26 -2.30 17.60
CA VAL A 248 -20.59 -1.06 18.03
C VAL A 248 -21.10 -0.59 19.39
N SER A 249 -22.43 -0.65 19.62
CA SER A 249 -23.03 -0.25 20.91
C SER A 249 -22.56 -1.10 22.10
N ALA A 250 -22.17 -2.35 21.83
CA ALA A 250 -21.58 -3.27 22.81
C ALA A 250 -20.05 -3.18 22.87
N GLY A 251 -19.41 -2.23 22.19
CA GLY A 251 -17.95 -2.06 22.14
C GLY A 251 -17.24 -3.14 21.34
N ARG A 252 -17.93 -3.86 20.47
CA ARG A 252 -17.34 -4.92 19.63
C ARG A 252 -17.04 -4.38 18.23
N LYS A 253 -15.84 -4.66 17.74
CA LYS A 253 -15.47 -4.34 16.36
C LYS A 253 -16.35 -5.10 15.38
N TYR A 254 -16.95 -4.36 14.45
CA TYR A 254 -17.76 -4.91 13.37
C TYR A 254 -16.98 -4.88 12.05
N GLN A 255 -17.09 -5.92 11.26
CA GLN A 255 -16.38 -6.01 9.99
C GLN A 255 -16.88 -4.91 9.04
N GLY A 256 -15.96 -4.14 8.44
CA GLY A 256 -16.27 -3.00 7.57
C GLY A 256 -16.67 -1.73 8.32
N VAL A 257 -16.50 -1.66 9.65
CA VAL A 257 -16.85 -0.51 10.48
C VAL A 257 -16.20 0.80 10.03
N GLU A 258 -15.08 0.71 9.35
CA GLU A 258 -14.31 1.84 8.82
C GLU A 258 -15.13 2.71 7.84
N HIS A 259 -16.12 2.12 7.16
CA HIS A 259 -17.02 2.88 6.27
C HIS A 259 -17.99 3.82 7.02
N TRP A 260 -18.08 3.69 8.33
CA TRP A 260 -18.85 4.62 9.21
C TRP A 260 -17.93 5.53 10.02
N LEU A 261 -16.66 5.68 9.64
CA LEU A 261 -15.66 6.53 10.31
C LEU A 261 -16.19 7.93 10.69
N PRO A 262 -16.97 8.64 9.85
CA PRO A 262 -17.52 9.97 10.18
C PRO A 262 -18.39 10.00 11.44
N TYR A 263 -18.97 8.87 11.82
CA TYR A 263 -19.86 8.82 12.99
C TYR A 263 -19.12 8.64 14.31
N PHE A 264 -17.86 8.26 14.29
CA PHE A 264 -17.04 8.06 15.48
C PHE A 264 -16.31 9.33 15.93
N HIS A 265 -16.02 10.24 15.01
CA HIS A 265 -15.23 11.44 15.28
C HIS A 265 -16.07 12.72 15.22
N PRO A 266 -15.73 13.77 16.00
CA PRO A 266 -16.45 15.05 15.95
C PRO A 266 -16.25 15.77 14.61
N LYS A 267 -15.11 15.57 13.98
CA LYS A 267 -14.75 15.99 12.62
C LYS A 267 -13.73 15.01 12.06
N LEU A 268 -13.64 14.95 10.76
CA LEU A 268 -12.55 14.28 10.06
C LEU A 268 -11.59 15.34 9.47
N GLU A 269 -10.38 14.93 9.20
CA GLU A 269 -9.35 15.76 8.56
C GLU A 269 -8.88 15.10 7.27
N THR A 270 -8.10 15.81 6.47
CA THR A 270 -7.51 15.30 5.22
C THR A 270 -6.02 15.03 5.41
N LEU A 271 -5.40 14.30 4.49
CA LEU A 271 -3.96 14.13 4.49
C LEU A 271 -3.21 15.47 4.36
N PHE A 272 -3.84 16.46 3.72
CA PHE A 272 -3.31 17.81 3.57
C PHE A 272 -3.28 18.59 4.89
N ASP A 273 -4.23 18.32 5.80
CA ASP A 273 -4.18 18.88 7.16
C ASP A 273 -3.02 18.32 7.99
N TYR A 274 -2.63 17.08 7.74
CA TYR A 274 -1.44 16.46 8.35
C TYR A 274 -0.12 17.01 7.77
N LEU A 275 -0.16 17.57 6.57
CA LEU A 275 1.00 18.03 5.80
C LEU A 275 0.80 19.46 5.29
N PRO A 276 0.51 20.44 6.15
CA PRO A 276 0.08 21.78 5.73
C PRO A 276 1.14 22.56 4.93
N ASP A 277 2.41 22.24 5.10
CA ASP A 277 3.53 22.94 4.46
C ASP A 277 4.24 22.09 3.39
N ALA A 278 3.70 20.91 3.06
CA ALA A 278 4.31 20.02 2.05
C ALA A 278 4.20 20.58 0.63
N VAL A 279 5.22 20.33 -0.18
CA VAL A 279 5.11 20.44 -1.63
C VAL A 279 4.38 19.20 -2.13
N VAL A 280 3.33 19.40 -2.94
CA VAL A 280 2.56 18.29 -3.51
C VAL A 280 3.02 18.02 -4.93
N THR A 281 3.34 16.79 -5.23
CA THR A 281 3.61 16.33 -6.58
C THR A 281 2.57 15.29 -6.97
N MET A 282 2.07 15.34 -8.18
CA MET A 282 1.00 14.48 -8.66
C MET A 282 1.43 13.76 -9.93
N ASP A 283 1.14 12.49 -9.99
CA ASP A 283 1.37 11.65 -11.15
C ASP A 283 0.50 12.10 -12.35
N ASP A 284 0.88 11.70 -13.54
CA ASP A 284 0.08 11.93 -14.73
C ASP A 284 -1.28 11.24 -14.62
N GLN A 285 -2.30 11.82 -15.28
CA GLN A 285 -3.68 11.32 -15.28
C GLN A 285 -4.42 11.30 -13.92
N THR A 286 -3.92 11.98 -12.91
CA THR A 286 -4.57 12.01 -11.60
C THR A 286 -5.99 12.58 -11.66
N ALA A 287 -6.24 13.64 -12.47
CA ALA A 287 -7.58 14.23 -12.56
C ALA A 287 -8.63 13.29 -13.17
N PRO A 288 -8.42 12.64 -14.32
CA PRO A 288 -9.38 11.66 -14.85
C PRO A 288 -9.55 10.45 -13.93
N GLN A 289 -8.50 10.03 -13.23
CA GLN A 289 -8.59 8.95 -12.23
C GLN A 289 -9.46 9.35 -11.04
N HIS A 290 -9.39 10.62 -10.59
CA HIS A 290 -10.25 11.12 -9.53
C HIS A 290 -11.74 11.08 -9.93
N ALA A 291 -12.06 11.52 -11.14
CA ALA A 291 -13.43 11.47 -11.66
C ALA A 291 -13.97 10.03 -11.73
N ALA A 292 -13.18 9.09 -12.26
CA ALA A 292 -13.53 7.66 -12.31
C ALA A 292 -13.69 7.06 -10.90
N ARG A 293 -12.85 7.45 -9.95
CA ARG A 293 -12.96 7.03 -8.55
C ARG A 293 -14.24 7.54 -7.91
N TRP A 294 -14.59 8.81 -8.13
CA TRP A 294 -15.81 9.40 -7.61
C TRP A 294 -17.07 8.73 -8.18
N GLU A 295 -17.08 8.42 -9.47
CA GLU A 295 -18.13 7.63 -10.11
C GLU A 295 -18.30 6.26 -9.42
N THR A 296 -17.18 5.53 -9.22
CA THR A 296 -17.20 4.24 -8.50
C THR A 296 -17.78 4.37 -7.10
N ILE A 297 -17.39 5.41 -6.33
CA ILE A 297 -17.91 5.66 -4.98
C ILE A 297 -19.43 5.90 -5.02
N SER A 298 -19.87 6.73 -5.96
CA SER A 298 -21.30 7.09 -6.12
C SER A 298 -22.13 5.88 -6.51
N ASP A 299 -21.67 5.09 -7.47
CA ASP A 299 -22.38 3.87 -7.92
C ASP A 299 -22.51 2.83 -6.79
N GLN A 300 -21.46 2.64 -6.00
CA GLN A 300 -21.50 1.73 -4.85
C GLN A 300 -22.46 2.25 -3.77
N TYR A 301 -22.43 3.55 -3.49
CA TYR A 301 -23.37 4.18 -2.55
C TYR A 301 -24.82 4.00 -3.00
N ASP A 302 -25.14 4.34 -4.26
CA ASP A 302 -26.49 4.24 -4.80
C ASP A 302 -26.99 2.79 -4.85
N THR A 303 -26.12 1.85 -5.15
CA THR A 303 -26.42 0.42 -5.10
C THR A 303 -26.81 0.00 -3.70
N ARG A 304 -26.07 0.39 -2.65
CA ARG A 304 -26.40 0.10 -1.26
C ARG A 304 -27.68 0.80 -0.81
N LYS A 305 -27.86 2.06 -1.19
CA LYS A 305 -29.05 2.86 -0.87
C LYS A 305 -30.31 2.27 -1.51
N THR A 306 -30.23 1.86 -2.76
CA THR A 306 -31.34 1.22 -3.48
C THR A 306 -31.73 -0.11 -2.83
N ALA A 307 -30.75 -0.90 -2.36
CA ALA A 307 -31.01 -2.14 -1.65
C ALA A 307 -31.84 -1.94 -0.35
N LEU A 308 -31.72 -0.78 0.30
CA LEU A 308 -32.54 -0.45 1.50
C LEU A 308 -34.03 -0.30 1.18
N THR A 309 -34.39 0.11 -0.03
CA THR A 309 -35.78 0.34 -0.43
C THR A 309 -36.50 -0.93 -0.90
N GLN A 310 -35.72 -2.00 -1.21
CA GLN A 310 -36.27 -3.27 -1.68
C GLN A 310 -36.73 -4.13 -0.50
N LYS A 311 -38.03 -4.10 -0.21
CA LYS A 311 -38.65 -4.94 0.83
C LYS A 311 -38.54 -6.43 0.47
N GLY A 312 -37.95 -7.24 1.37
CA GLY A 312 -38.06 -8.70 1.31
C GLY A 312 -36.75 -9.49 1.21
N ARG A 313 -35.58 -8.88 1.35
CA ARG A 313 -34.32 -9.62 1.46
C ARG A 313 -33.94 -9.87 2.92
N LEU A 314 -33.67 -11.16 3.22
CA LEU A 314 -33.20 -11.66 4.52
C LEU A 314 -31.75 -11.28 4.85
N ASP A 315 -31.08 -10.50 4.00
CA ASP A 315 -29.71 -10.05 4.23
C ASP A 315 -29.69 -8.84 5.16
N SER A 316 -28.75 -8.83 6.10
CA SER A 316 -28.52 -7.70 7.01
C SER A 316 -28.44 -6.38 6.24
N VAL A 317 -29.25 -5.42 6.67
CA VAL A 317 -29.42 -4.13 6.03
C VAL A 317 -28.14 -3.31 6.17
N TYR A 318 -27.41 -3.08 5.07
CA TYR A 318 -26.27 -2.18 5.03
C TYR A 318 -26.74 -0.74 4.79
N LYS A 319 -26.47 0.16 5.71
CA LYS A 319 -26.85 1.59 5.65
C LYS A 319 -25.61 2.43 5.32
N PRO A 320 -25.41 2.83 4.05
CA PRO A 320 -24.19 3.54 3.64
C PRO A 320 -24.19 4.98 4.14
N VAL A 321 -23.03 5.44 4.58
CA VAL A 321 -22.75 6.86 4.90
C VAL A 321 -22.73 7.68 3.61
N PRO A 322 -23.27 8.92 3.57
CA PRO A 322 -23.13 9.80 2.41
C PRO A 322 -21.67 9.95 1.96
N PRO A 323 -21.40 9.86 0.65
CA PRO A 323 -20.02 9.86 0.12
C PRO A 323 -19.19 11.07 0.55
N ASP A 324 -19.80 12.23 0.59
CA ASP A 324 -19.18 13.51 0.94
C ASP A 324 -18.76 13.62 2.42
N LEU A 325 -19.18 12.70 3.28
CA LEU A 325 -18.69 12.60 4.66
C LEU A 325 -17.40 11.79 4.79
N LEU A 326 -17.08 10.91 3.82
CA LEU A 326 -15.94 10.02 3.89
C LEU A 326 -14.89 10.26 2.80
N TYR A 327 -15.28 10.92 1.69
CA TYR A 327 -14.42 11.13 0.54
C TYR A 327 -14.46 12.59 0.06
N LEU A 328 -13.35 13.06 -0.50
CA LEU A 328 -13.24 14.36 -1.14
C LEU A 328 -13.73 14.26 -2.58
N ASP A 329 -14.77 15.03 -2.90
CA ASP A 329 -15.15 15.30 -4.29
C ASP A 329 -14.11 16.20 -4.98
N GLU A 330 -14.28 16.45 -6.28
CA GLU A 330 -13.36 17.26 -7.07
C GLU A 330 -13.18 18.68 -6.49
N THR A 331 -14.25 19.30 -6.03
CA THR A 331 -14.23 20.66 -5.48
C THR A 331 -13.45 20.72 -4.17
N ARG A 332 -13.71 19.78 -3.26
CA ARG A 332 -13.02 19.70 -1.96
C ARG A 332 -11.57 19.29 -2.12
N PHE A 333 -11.27 18.40 -3.07
CA PHE A 333 -9.89 18.00 -3.38
C PHE A 333 -9.11 19.19 -3.93
N ALA A 334 -9.67 19.94 -4.87
CA ALA A 334 -9.06 21.16 -5.39
C ALA A 334 -8.85 22.21 -4.30
N ALA A 335 -9.83 22.38 -3.39
CA ALA A 335 -9.72 23.29 -2.24
C ALA A 335 -8.60 22.87 -1.26
N ALA A 336 -8.44 21.55 -1.03
CA ALA A 336 -7.37 21.02 -0.19
C ALA A 336 -5.97 21.25 -0.81
N LEU A 337 -5.85 21.20 -2.12
CA LEU A 337 -4.61 21.46 -2.87
C LEU A 337 -4.25 22.95 -2.95
N ALA A 338 -5.25 23.84 -2.91
CA ALA A 338 -5.06 25.27 -3.15
C ALA A 338 -4.00 25.98 -2.28
N PRO A 339 -3.80 25.62 -0.99
CA PRO A 339 -2.74 26.24 -0.17
C PRO A 339 -1.32 25.77 -0.52
N HIS A 340 -1.18 24.68 -1.28
CA HIS A 340 0.10 24.04 -1.55
C HIS A 340 0.74 24.51 -2.86
N ARG A 341 2.06 24.34 -2.93
CA ARG A 341 2.77 24.30 -4.21
C ARG A 341 2.54 22.91 -4.82
N VAL A 342 1.87 22.86 -5.97
CA VAL A 342 1.49 21.62 -6.65
C VAL A 342 2.22 21.49 -7.98
N LEU A 343 2.89 20.37 -8.21
CA LEU A 343 3.49 20.01 -9.49
C LEU A 343 2.72 18.83 -10.11
N HIS A 344 2.12 19.05 -11.26
CA HIS A 344 1.52 17.99 -12.06
C HIS A 344 2.54 17.47 -13.07
N PHE A 345 2.99 16.24 -12.90
CA PHE A 345 3.93 15.60 -13.81
C PHE A 345 3.24 15.19 -15.11
N SER A 346 3.97 15.25 -16.20
CA SER A 346 3.52 14.76 -17.51
C SER A 346 4.71 14.22 -18.29
N PRO A 347 4.64 12.99 -18.82
CA PRO A 347 5.70 12.43 -19.65
C PRO A 347 5.84 13.16 -20.98
N LEU A 348 4.78 13.84 -21.42
CA LEU A 348 4.73 14.52 -22.70
C LEU A 348 5.35 15.90 -22.62
N PRO A 349 6.08 16.35 -23.66
CA PRO A 349 6.54 17.72 -23.75
C PRO A 349 5.35 18.67 -23.89
N ALA A 350 5.47 19.87 -23.33
CA ALA A 350 4.47 20.92 -23.48
C ALA A 350 5.16 22.23 -23.90
N ALA A 351 4.38 23.09 -24.57
CA ALA A 351 4.85 24.44 -24.87
C ALA A 351 5.13 25.20 -23.58
N THR A 352 6.19 26.00 -23.59
CA THR A 352 6.56 26.86 -22.45
C THR A 352 5.46 27.87 -22.14
N GLY A 353 5.17 28.09 -20.87
CA GLY A 353 4.15 28.99 -20.38
C GLY A 353 4.44 29.44 -18.94
N PRO A 354 3.66 30.37 -18.39
CA PRO A 354 3.94 30.96 -17.07
C PRO A 354 3.94 29.92 -15.93
N ASN A 355 3.17 28.83 -16.07
CA ASN A 355 3.08 27.74 -15.07
C ASN A 355 3.49 26.38 -15.67
N VAL A 356 4.33 26.38 -16.71
CA VAL A 356 4.82 25.16 -17.36
C VAL A 356 6.35 25.15 -17.30
N ILE A 357 6.90 24.09 -16.75
CA ILE A 357 8.34 23.83 -16.79
C ILE A 357 8.59 22.59 -17.63
N ASP A 358 9.62 22.63 -18.49
CA ASP A 358 10.13 21.41 -19.14
C ASP A 358 11.27 20.85 -18.28
N ALA A 359 11.05 19.68 -17.71
CA ALA A 359 12.06 18.98 -16.92
C ALA A 359 13.17 18.37 -17.77
N GLY A 360 13.00 18.36 -19.10
CA GLY A 360 13.99 17.90 -20.06
C GLY A 360 14.07 16.37 -20.20
N GLY A 361 13.21 15.63 -19.53
CA GLY A 361 13.12 14.17 -19.67
C GLY A 361 12.30 13.79 -20.90
N ARG A 362 12.57 12.64 -21.47
CA ARG A 362 11.82 12.04 -22.58
C ARG A 362 11.76 10.53 -22.36
N VAL A 363 10.69 9.91 -22.82
CA VAL A 363 10.56 8.45 -22.85
C VAL A 363 11.74 7.84 -23.61
N GLY A 364 12.26 6.73 -23.13
CA GLY A 364 13.39 6.03 -23.73
C GLY A 364 13.05 5.41 -25.08
N ARG A 365 14.08 4.90 -25.76
CA ARG A 365 13.91 4.16 -27.00
C ARG A 365 13.39 2.76 -26.72
N ASN A 366 12.27 2.40 -27.33
CA ASN A 366 11.79 1.03 -27.39
C ASN A 366 12.35 0.33 -28.63
N PHE A 367 12.89 -0.87 -28.46
CA PHE A 367 13.50 -1.67 -29.54
C PHE A 367 12.49 -2.64 -30.17
N ALA A 368 11.19 -2.37 -30.09
CA ALA A 368 10.15 -3.20 -30.71
C ALA A 368 10.32 -3.34 -32.25
N PRO A 369 10.70 -2.29 -33.01
CA PRO A 369 10.93 -2.41 -34.45
C PRO A 369 12.04 -3.40 -34.79
N GLU A 370 13.12 -3.41 -34.00
CA GLU A 370 14.27 -4.31 -34.20
C GLU A 370 13.91 -5.75 -33.83
N ARG A 371 13.09 -5.94 -32.77
CA ARG A 371 12.61 -7.28 -32.39
C ARG A 371 11.73 -7.95 -33.44
N GLN A 372 11.02 -7.15 -34.26
CA GLN A 372 10.11 -7.66 -35.30
C GLN A 372 10.82 -8.02 -36.61
N GLN A 373 12.09 -7.67 -36.75
CA GLN A 373 12.87 -7.88 -37.97
C GLN A 373 13.89 -9.00 -37.76
N GLU A 374 13.70 -10.14 -38.43
CA GLU A 374 14.57 -11.32 -38.29
C GLU A 374 16.04 -11.07 -38.64
N ASN A 375 16.32 -10.06 -39.46
CA ASN A 375 17.66 -9.75 -39.97
C ASN A 375 18.40 -8.71 -39.11
N ILE A 376 17.80 -8.18 -38.04
CA ILE A 376 18.44 -7.17 -37.18
C ILE A 376 18.86 -7.80 -35.87
N ASN A 377 20.14 -7.66 -35.53
CA ASN A 377 20.65 -8.02 -34.22
C ASN A 377 20.32 -6.90 -33.22
N ILE A 378 19.33 -7.17 -32.36
CA ILE A 378 18.88 -6.20 -31.36
C ILE A 378 20.01 -5.73 -30.43
N PHE A 379 20.95 -6.59 -30.10
CA PHE A 379 22.06 -6.22 -29.19
C PHE A 379 23.09 -5.34 -29.89
N GLU A 380 23.26 -5.47 -31.19
CA GLU A 380 24.07 -4.54 -32.00
C GLU A 380 23.40 -3.16 -32.04
N ALA A 381 22.09 -3.08 -32.32
CA ALA A 381 21.33 -1.85 -32.28
C ALA A 381 21.34 -1.18 -30.89
N LEU A 382 21.31 -1.99 -29.83
CA LEU A 382 21.46 -1.52 -28.45
C LEU A 382 22.88 -0.95 -28.20
N CYS A 383 23.93 -1.62 -28.66
CA CYS A 383 25.29 -1.13 -28.53
C CYS A 383 25.50 0.21 -29.23
N ASP A 384 24.94 0.37 -30.42
CA ASP A 384 25.02 1.62 -31.17
C ASP A 384 24.25 2.74 -30.47
N HIS A 385 23.08 2.45 -29.95
CA HIS A 385 22.32 3.40 -29.13
C HIS A 385 23.07 3.82 -27.86
N ILE A 386 23.68 2.88 -27.14
CA ILE A 386 24.49 3.19 -25.97
C ILE A 386 25.71 4.05 -26.36
N ARG A 387 26.40 3.75 -27.48
CA ARG A 387 27.54 4.55 -27.98
C ARG A 387 27.13 5.98 -28.28
N ASP A 388 25.94 6.18 -28.84
CA ASP A 388 25.39 7.51 -29.11
C ASP A 388 25.04 8.25 -27.80
N MET A 389 24.27 7.63 -26.90
CA MET A 389 23.85 8.25 -25.65
C MET A 389 25.03 8.64 -24.74
N ARG A 390 26.08 7.80 -24.66
CA ARG A 390 27.25 8.05 -23.81
C ARG A 390 28.10 9.25 -24.24
N GLN A 391 27.92 9.77 -25.46
CA GLN A 391 28.66 10.96 -25.91
C GLN A 391 28.28 12.20 -25.09
N SER A 392 27.06 12.27 -24.56
CA SER A 392 26.53 13.45 -23.85
C SER A 392 26.03 13.17 -22.44
N ARG A 393 25.80 11.90 -22.08
CA ARG A 393 25.13 11.48 -20.84
C ARG A 393 25.87 10.33 -20.18
N ALA A 394 25.62 10.12 -18.89
CA ALA A 394 25.81 8.82 -18.26
C ALA A 394 24.71 7.86 -18.72
N VAL A 395 25.03 6.58 -18.90
CA VAL A 395 24.08 5.55 -19.33
C VAL A 395 23.90 4.54 -18.20
N ILE A 396 22.66 4.25 -17.85
CA ILE A 396 22.27 3.20 -16.90
C ILE A 396 21.52 2.11 -17.67
N LEU A 397 21.95 0.86 -17.51
CA LEU A 397 21.25 -0.33 -17.97
C LEU A 397 20.53 -0.95 -16.76
N ALA A 398 19.21 -0.86 -16.74
CA ALA A 398 18.36 -1.31 -15.65
C ALA A 398 17.85 -2.73 -15.93
N SER A 399 18.21 -3.68 -15.07
CA SER A 399 17.78 -5.08 -15.15
C SER A 399 16.92 -5.47 -13.97
N TRP A 400 16.05 -6.46 -14.13
CA TRP A 400 15.12 -6.91 -13.11
C TRP A 400 15.74 -7.83 -12.04
N SER A 401 16.89 -8.40 -12.34
CA SER A 401 17.55 -9.34 -11.41
C SER A 401 19.05 -9.40 -11.66
N GLU A 402 19.79 -9.92 -10.69
CA GLU A 402 21.23 -10.14 -10.81
C GLU A 402 21.60 -11.02 -12.01
N GLY A 403 20.86 -12.12 -12.21
CA GLY A 403 21.12 -13.00 -13.35
C GLY A 403 20.85 -12.32 -14.70
N ALA A 404 19.82 -11.46 -14.78
CA ALA A 404 19.53 -10.69 -15.99
C ALA A 404 20.62 -9.64 -16.24
N ARG A 405 21.07 -8.93 -15.19
CA ARG A 405 22.17 -7.96 -15.27
C ARG A 405 23.45 -8.60 -15.79
N GLN A 406 23.86 -9.73 -15.21
CA GLN A 406 25.07 -10.44 -15.62
C GLN A 406 25.00 -10.92 -17.07
N ARG A 407 23.85 -11.50 -17.47
CA ARG A 407 23.63 -11.95 -18.83
C ARG A 407 23.68 -10.81 -19.84
N LEU A 408 23.03 -9.68 -19.54
CA LEU A 408 23.04 -8.50 -20.41
C LEU A 408 24.47 -7.95 -20.55
N MET A 409 25.20 -7.82 -19.45
CA MET A 409 26.60 -7.37 -19.46
C MET A 409 27.49 -8.28 -20.33
N GLN A 410 27.32 -9.60 -20.21
CA GLN A 410 28.11 -10.55 -21.02
C GLN A 410 27.80 -10.39 -22.51
N ILE A 411 26.51 -10.35 -22.88
CA ILE A 411 26.08 -10.18 -24.28
C ILE A 411 26.66 -8.89 -24.88
N LEU A 412 26.56 -7.76 -24.15
CA LEU A 412 27.07 -6.48 -24.63
C LEU A 412 28.61 -6.46 -24.75
N THR A 413 29.31 -7.14 -23.84
CA THR A 413 30.76 -7.32 -23.92
C THR A 413 31.15 -8.14 -25.15
N ASP A 414 30.45 -9.22 -25.44
CA ASP A 414 30.64 -10.07 -26.62
C ASP A 414 30.38 -9.31 -27.95
N GLN A 415 29.49 -8.27 -27.91
CA GLN A 415 29.24 -7.33 -29.00
C GLN A 415 30.28 -6.17 -29.05
N GLY A 416 31.35 -6.26 -28.29
CA GLY A 416 32.45 -5.28 -28.31
C GLY A 416 32.17 -3.98 -27.55
N LEU A 417 31.15 -3.92 -26.67
CA LEU A 417 30.93 -2.78 -25.79
C LEU A 417 31.82 -2.89 -24.55
N SER A 418 32.68 -1.90 -24.34
CA SER A 418 33.61 -1.84 -23.20
C SER A 418 33.21 -0.77 -22.19
N GLY A 419 33.69 -0.90 -20.96
CA GLY A 419 33.49 0.08 -19.89
C GLY A 419 32.17 -0.11 -19.13
N LEU A 420 31.60 -1.30 -19.17
CA LEU A 420 30.42 -1.66 -18.35
C LEU A 420 30.87 -1.81 -16.87
N VAL A 421 30.22 -1.05 -16.00
CA VAL A 421 30.45 -1.07 -14.55
C VAL A 421 29.20 -1.56 -13.82
N LYS A 422 29.38 -2.49 -12.92
CA LYS A 422 28.32 -2.96 -12.02
C LYS A 422 28.15 -1.96 -10.88
N LEU A 423 26.93 -1.45 -10.67
CA LEU A 423 26.58 -0.61 -9.53
C LEU A 423 25.41 -1.24 -8.78
N ASP A 424 25.49 -1.21 -7.46
CA ASP A 424 24.41 -1.66 -6.58
C ASP A 424 23.51 -0.51 -6.11
N HIS A 425 24.05 0.73 -6.10
CA HIS A 425 23.33 1.95 -5.74
C HIS A 425 23.68 3.08 -6.71
N PHE A 426 22.76 4.00 -6.89
CA PHE A 426 22.98 5.20 -7.68
C PHE A 426 23.97 6.14 -6.96
N THR A 427 24.88 6.71 -7.75
CA THR A 427 25.75 7.79 -7.31
C THR A 427 25.41 9.05 -8.12
N PRO A 428 25.13 10.20 -7.47
CA PRO A 428 24.71 11.42 -8.17
C PRO A 428 25.68 11.92 -9.24
N ASP A 429 26.98 11.69 -9.03
CA ASP A 429 28.06 12.19 -9.87
C ASP A 429 28.56 11.15 -10.88
N LEU A 430 27.65 10.43 -11.53
CA LEU A 430 28.02 9.53 -12.61
C LEU A 430 28.72 10.32 -13.75
N PRO A 431 29.98 9.99 -14.09
CA PRO A 431 30.69 10.69 -15.15
C PRO A 431 29.98 10.55 -16.50
N LYS A 432 29.97 11.62 -17.28
CA LYS A 432 29.54 11.54 -18.68
C LYS A 432 30.30 10.44 -19.41
N GLY A 433 29.61 9.65 -20.20
CA GLY A 433 30.18 8.54 -20.95
C GLY A 433 30.36 7.26 -20.15
N SER A 434 30.07 7.24 -18.84
CA SER A 434 30.03 6.01 -18.06
C SER A 434 28.83 5.14 -18.46
N ILE A 435 28.99 3.82 -18.32
CA ILE A 435 27.92 2.85 -18.54
C ILE A 435 27.80 2.00 -17.27
N SER A 436 26.70 2.16 -16.57
CA SER A 436 26.43 1.48 -15.30
C SER A 436 25.32 0.45 -15.46
N CYS A 437 25.54 -0.76 -14.96
CA CYS A 437 24.57 -1.84 -14.98
C CYS A 437 24.02 -2.04 -13.56
N VAL A 438 22.70 -1.87 -13.38
CA VAL A 438 22.03 -1.86 -12.08
C VAL A 438 20.90 -2.88 -12.01
N ILE A 439 20.50 -3.24 -10.78
CA ILE A 439 19.24 -3.95 -10.55
C ILE A 439 18.20 -2.91 -10.19
N TRP A 440 17.34 -2.60 -11.15
CA TRP A 440 16.21 -1.72 -10.97
C TRP A 440 15.07 -2.19 -11.90
N PRO A 441 13.98 -2.72 -11.33
CA PRO A 441 12.85 -3.23 -12.12
C PRO A 441 12.04 -2.06 -12.71
N LEU A 442 12.54 -1.50 -13.80
CA LEU A 442 11.94 -0.41 -14.54
C LEU A 442 11.25 -0.99 -15.79
N GLU A 443 10.00 -0.60 -16.05
CA GLU A 443 9.24 -1.06 -17.23
C GLU A 443 9.71 -0.35 -18.50
N GLU A 444 9.80 0.98 -18.47
CA GLU A 444 10.25 1.80 -19.61
C GLU A 444 11.46 2.65 -19.21
N GLY A 445 12.46 2.70 -20.05
CA GLY A 445 13.58 3.59 -19.89
C GLY A 445 13.24 5.05 -20.18
N PHE A 446 14.17 5.93 -19.88
CA PHE A 446 14.01 7.36 -20.12
C PHE A 446 15.35 8.05 -20.41
N THR A 447 15.27 9.22 -21.00
CA THR A 447 16.41 10.14 -21.11
C THR A 447 16.13 11.41 -20.32
N ALA A 448 17.16 11.91 -19.65
CA ALA A 448 17.18 13.19 -18.94
C ALA A 448 18.38 14.01 -19.44
N PRO A 449 18.55 15.27 -19.07
CA PRO A 449 19.65 16.11 -19.55
C PRO A 449 21.05 15.49 -19.42
N ASN A 450 21.33 14.83 -18.31
CA ASN A 450 22.65 14.24 -18.01
C ASN A 450 22.64 12.70 -17.91
N LEU A 451 21.48 12.06 -18.05
CA LEU A 451 21.29 10.63 -17.79
C LEU A 451 20.44 9.99 -18.89
N ALA A 452 20.82 8.81 -19.33
CA ALA A 452 19.98 7.93 -20.14
C ALA A 452 19.82 6.61 -19.38
N VAL A 453 18.59 6.18 -19.17
CA VAL A 453 18.25 4.90 -18.56
C VAL A 453 17.59 4.02 -19.61
N ILE A 454 18.12 2.84 -19.82
CA ILE A 454 17.59 1.84 -20.76
C ILE A 454 17.14 0.65 -19.92
N SER A 455 15.87 0.30 -20.00
CA SER A 455 15.33 -0.84 -19.28
C SER A 455 15.56 -2.14 -20.05
N GLU A 456 15.70 -3.24 -19.33
CA GLU A 456 15.75 -4.58 -19.93
C GLU A 456 14.50 -4.83 -20.80
N GLN A 457 13.36 -4.29 -20.41
CA GLN A 457 12.08 -4.46 -21.11
C GLN A 457 12.02 -3.67 -22.42
N ASP A 458 12.66 -2.51 -22.51
CA ASP A 458 12.79 -1.77 -23.78
C ASP A 458 13.47 -2.63 -24.84
N VAL A 459 14.47 -3.41 -24.44
CA VAL A 459 15.29 -4.24 -25.32
C VAL A 459 14.61 -5.57 -25.62
N LEU A 460 14.20 -6.32 -24.60
CA LEU A 460 13.72 -7.68 -24.75
C LEU A 460 12.19 -7.79 -24.93
N GLY A 461 11.46 -6.70 -24.72
CA GLY A 461 9.99 -6.68 -24.73
C GLY A 461 9.37 -7.17 -23.43
N ASP A 462 8.05 -7.18 -23.42
CA ASP A 462 7.30 -7.58 -22.23
C ASP A 462 7.65 -9.00 -21.81
N ARG A 463 8.09 -9.13 -20.58
CA ARG A 463 8.16 -10.43 -19.93
C ARG A 463 6.74 -10.86 -19.64
N LEU A 464 6.40 -12.09 -20.00
CA LEU A 464 5.31 -12.82 -19.36
C LEU A 464 5.72 -13.06 -17.89
N ILE A 465 5.67 -12.01 -17.09
CA ILE A 465 5.92 -12.10 -15.65
C ILE A 465 4.71 -12.83 -15.09
N ARG A 466 4.87 -14.12 -14.80
CA ARG A 466 4.00 -14.71 -13.77
C ARG A 466 4.25 -13.87 -12.51
N PRO A 467 3.24 -13.16 -11.98
CA PRO A 467 3.42 -12.41 -10.75
C PRO A 467 3.99 -13.39 -9.74
N ARG A 468 5.13 -13.04 -9.14
CA ARG A 468 5.70 -13.80 -8.04
C ARG A 468 4.59 -13.84 -7.00
N ARG A 469 3.92 -14.98 -6.85
CA ARG A 469 2.92 -15.16 -5.80
C ARG A 469 3.60 -14.71 -4.52
N LYS A 470 3.16 -13.59 -3.95
CA LYS A 470 3.45 -13.30 -2.54
C LYS A 470 3.01 -14.56 -1.84
N THR A 471 3.91 -15.26 -1.19
CA THR A 471 3.61 -16.44 -0.39
C THR A 471 2.70 -15.92 0.73
N LYS A 472 1.37 -15.95 0.49
CA LYS A 472 0.41 -15.77 1.56
C LYS A 472 0.73 -16.89 2.53
N ARG A 473 1.07 -16.56 3.76
CA ARG A 473 1.44 -17.56 4.77
C ARG A 473 0.31 -18.56 4.87
N ALA A 474 0.65 -19.85 4.92
CA ALA A 474 -0.32 -20.96 4.95
C ALA A 474 -1.38 -20.81 6.07
N GLU A 475 -1.03 -20.12 7.14
CA GLU A 475 -1.89 -19.84 8.29
C GLU A 475 -3.08 -18.91 7.95
N ASN A 476 -2.90 -17.91 7.08
CA ASN A 476 -4.00 -17.04 6.65
C ASN A 476 -5.03 -17.80 5.82
N TYR A 477 -4.58 -18.77 5.01
CA TYR A 477 -5.48 -19.64 4.28
C TYR A 477 -6.30 -20.57 5.19
N LEU A 478 -5.71 -21.05 6.28
CA LEU A 478 -6.42 -21.90 7.23
C LEU A 478 -7.48 -21.11 8.01
N THR A 479 -7.18 -19.88 8.40
CA THR A 479 -8.14 -19.01 9.10
C THR A 479 -9.29 -18.58 8.17
N GLU A 480 -8.98 -18.17 6.93
CA GLU A 480 -9.99 -17.83 5.92
C GLU A 480 -10.84 -19.05 5.54
N ALA A 481 -10.24 -20.24 5.42
CA ALA A 481 -10.95 -21.46 5.08
C ALA A 481 -11.82 -21.98 6.24
N GLN A 482 -11.45 -21.74 7.48
CA GLN A 482 -12.26 -22.07 8.67
C GLN A 482 -13.47 -21.14 8.85
N SER A 483 -13.45 -19.96 8.26
CA SER A 483 -14.60 -19.04 8.26
C SER A 483 -15.67 -19.42 7.24
N LEU A 484 -15.38 -20.34 6.31
CA LEU A 484 -16.31 -20.77 5.28
C LEU A 484 -17.24 -21.88 5.79
N SER A 485 -18.53 -21.70 5.57
CA SER A 485 -19.58 -22.70 5.85
C SER A 485 -19.89 -23.51 4.61
N ALA A 486 -20.29 -24.78 4.80
CA ALA A 486 -20.70 -25.62 3.68
C ALA A 486 -21.91 -24.98 2.96
N GLY A 487 -21.74 -24.69 1.67
CA GLY A 487 -22.76 -24.01 0.87
C GLY A 487 -22.32 -22.61 0.39
N ASP A 488 -21.29 -22.01 0.98
CA ASP A 488 -20.80 -20.70 0.59
C ASP A 488 -20.28 -20.69 -0.86
N LEU A 489 -20.46 -19.53 -1.51
CA LEU A 489 -19.89 -19.31 -2.84
C LEU A 489 -18.45 -18.82 -2.69
N VAL A 490 -17.54 -19.50 -3.37
CA VAL A 490 -16.11 -19.16 -3.38
C VAL A 490 -15.63 -18.92 -4.81
N VAL A 491 -14.71 -17.99 -4.98
CA VAL A 491 -14.12 -17.67 -6.29
C VAL A 491 -12.71 -18.24 -6.34
N HIS A 492 -12.44 -19.06 -7.35
CA HIS A 492 -11.10 -19.55 -7.64
C HIS A 492 -10.50 -18.74 -8.79
N VAL A 493 -9.26 -18.31 -8.64
CA VAL A 493 -8.57 -17.43 -9.62
C VAL A 493 -8.54 -18.07 -11.02
N ASP A 494 -8.31 -19.39 -11.11
CA ASP A 494 -8.17 -20.09 -12.39
C ASP A 494 -9.47 -20.80 -12.85
N HIS A 495 -10.43 -21.03 -11.95
CA HIS A 495 -11.60 -21.90 -12.23
C HIS A 495 -12.94 -21.19 -12.05
N GLY A 496 -12.94 -19.92 -11.64
CA GLY A 496 -14.16 -19.12 -11.48
C GLY A 496 -14.96 -19.46 -10.22
N ILE A 497 -16.28 -19.25 -10.24
CA ILE A 497 -17.14 -19.35 -9.06
C ILE A 497 -17.55 -20.79 -8.78
N GLY A 498 -17.43 -21.23 -7.54
CA GLY A 498 -17.87 -22.54 -7.05
C GLY A 498 -18.50 -22.48 -5.68
N ARG A 499 -19.03 -23.60 -5.21
CA ARG A 499 -19.64 -23.72 -3.89
C ARG A 499 -18.76 -24.54 -2.96
N PHE A 500 -18.43 -23.99 -1.79
CA PHE A 500 -17.65 -24.65 -0.77
C PHE A 500 -18.43 -25.84 -0.18
N LYS A 501 -17.81 -27.00 -0.05
CA LYS A 501 -18.42 -28.21 0.52
C LYS A 501 -17.83 -28.65 1.84
N GLY A 502 -16.63 -28.17 2.16
CA GLY A 502 -15.91 -28.54 3.37
C GLY A 502 -14.43 -28.77 3.11
N LEU A 503 -13.70 -28.98 4.18
CA LEU A 503 -12.27 -29.37 4.19
C LEU A 503 -12.18 -30.87 4.48
N GLU A 504 -11.36 -31.58 3.71
CA GLU A 504 -11.11 -33.02 3.87
C GLU A 504 -9.59 -33.26 3.96
N THR A 505 -9.15 -34.01 4.95
CA THR A 505 -7.75 -34.41 5.09
C THR A 505 -7.44 -35.57 4.17
N ILE A 506 -6.43 -35.43 3.31
CA ILE A 506 -5.99 -36.50 2.43
C ILE A 506 -4.74 -37.13 2.99
N THR A 507 -4.79 -38.44 3.20
CA THR A 507 -3.61 -39.25 3.50
C THR A 507 -3.09 -39.84 2.19
N ALA A 508 -1.93 -39.40 1.72
CA ALA A 508 -1.27 -39.99 0.57
C ALA A 508 -0.20 -40.99 1.07
N ALA A 509 -0.32 -42.23 0.62
CA ALA A 509 0.66 -43.32 0.86
C ALA A 509 0.97 -43.62 2.36
N GLY A 510 -0.02 -43.53 3.25
CA GLY A 510 0.10 -44.05 4.63
C GLY A 510 0.94 -43.19 5.60
N ALA A 511 1.38 -41.98 5.22
CA ALA A 511 2.03 -41.01 6.09
C ALA A 511 1.44 -39.61 5.87
N PRO A 512 1.29 -38.78 6.93
CA PRO A 512 0.94 -37.39 6.74
C PRO A 512 2.12 -36.69 6.04
N MET A 513 1.91 -36.18 4.83
CA MET A 513 2.94 -35.43 4.11
C MET A 513 3.13 -34.06 4.74
N ALA A 514 4.38 -33.75 5.11
CA ALA A 514 4.85 -32.38 5.32
C ALA A 514 4.76 -31.56 4.01
N PRO A 515 4.56 -30.24 4.06
CA PRO A 515 4.27 -29.43 2.90
C PRO A 515 5.43 -29.46 1.90
N ALA A 516 5.21 -30.12 0.77
CA ALA A 516 6.04 -30.01 -0.41
C ALA A 516 5.36 -29.08 -1.42
N SER A 517 6.17 -28.37 -2.19
CA SER A 517 5.79 -27.37 -3.21
C SER A 517 4.56 -27.78 -4.06
N PRO A 518 3.73 -26.80 -4.44
CA PRO A 518 2.46 -27.05 -5.13
C PRO A 518 2.69 -27.70 -6.49
N GLN A 519 2.15 -28.90 -6.69
CA GLN A 519 2.03 -29.50 -8.01
C GLN A 519 0.69 -29.12 -8.64
N PRO A 520 0.65 -28.87 -9.95
CA PRO A 520 -0.59 -28.52 -10.65
C PRO A 520 -1.52 -29.71 -10.69
N LEU A 521 -2.75 -29.52 -10.31
CA LEU A 521 -3.75 -30.55 -10.23
C LEU A 521 -4.88 -30.43 -11.21
N MET A 522 -5.31 -31.61 -11.57
CA MET A 522 -6.44 -31.87 -12.43
C MET A 522 -7.74 -31.13 -12.02
N PRO A 523 -8.71 -30.90 -12.95
CA PRO A 523 -9.74 -29.87 -12.84
C PRO A 523 -10.91 -30.20 -11.92
N SER A 524 -10.69 -30.67 -10.71
CA SER A 524 -11.78 -31.03 -9.79
C SER A 524 -11.56 -30.70 -8.30
N GLY A 525 -10.60 -29.86 -7.94
CA GLY A 525 -10.41 -29.52 -6.52
C GLY A 525 -9.68 -28.20 -6.26
N LEU A 526 -10.04 -27.51 -5.19
CA LEU A 526 -9.32 -26.38 -4.64
C LEU A 526 -8.20 -26.93 -3.75
N TRP A 527 -6.95 -26.46 -3.96
CA TRP A 527 -5.83 -26.81 -3.09
C TRP A 527 -5.47 -25.63 -2.19
N VAL A 528 -5.35 -25.94 -0.92
CA VAL A 528 -4.71 -25.09 0.07
C VAL A 528 -3.34 -25.68 0.34
N GLU A 529 -2.26 -24.89 0.39
CA GLU A 529 -0.95 -25.33 0.80
C GLU A 529 -1.03 -25.94 2.21
N GLY A 530 -0.77 -27.22 2.30
CA GLY A 530 -0.94 -28.02 3.51
C GLY A 530 -1.83 -29.22 3.25
N THR A 531 -1.94 -30.10 4.18
CA THR A 531 -2.52 -31.45 4.15
C THR A 531 -4.04 -31.51 3.86
N PHE A 532 -4.65 -30.48 3.21
CA PHE A 532 -6.11 -30.38 3.09
C PHE A 532 -6.57 -30.22 1.65
N ARG A 533 -7.59 -30.99 1.27
CA ARG A 533 -8.33 -30.88 0.01
C ARG A 533 -9.71 -30.31 0.26
N VAL A 534 -10.08 -29.29 -0.52
CA VAL A 534 -11.48 -28.85 -0.58
C VAL A 534 -12.21 -29.78 -1.56
N SER A 535 -13.13 -30.58 -1.05
CA SER A 535 -13.78 -31.60 -1.84
C SER A 535 -14.78 -31.02 -2.85
N LYS A 536 -14.61 -31.44 -4.08
CA LYS A 536 -15.51 -31.38 -5.26
C LYS A 536 -16.30 -30.09 -5.50
N TRP A 537 -15.85 -29.38 -6.50
CA TRP A 537 -16.62 -28.39 -7.23
C TRP A 537 -17.80 -29.04 -7.99
N LYS A 538 -19.01 -28.49 -7.86
CA LYS A 538 -20.00 -28.56 -8.94
C LYS A 538 -20.06 -27.17 -9.57
N LYS A 539 -19.70 -27.04 -10.84
CA LYS A 539 -20.07 -25.90 -11.67
C LYS A 539 -21.59 -25.74 -11.56
N GLY A 540 -22.04 -24.60 -11.08
CA GLY A 540 -23.44 -24.24 -11.24
C GLY A 540 -23.72 -24.09 -12.73
N THR A 541 -24.28 -25.08 -13.36
CA THR A 541 -24.89 -24.92 -14.67
C THR A 541 -26.16 -24.11 -14.48
N SER A 542 -26.10 -22.81 -14.76
CA SER A 542 -27.31 -22.06 -15.07
C SER A 542 -27.81 -22.55 -16.43
N SER A 543 -28.69 -23.52 -16.44
CA SER A 543 -29.51 -23.78 -17.61
C SER A 543 -30.58 -22.70 -17.70
N ALA A 544 -30.25 -21.58 -18.34
CA ALA A 544 -31.28 -20.75 -18.96
C ALA A 544 -31.77 -21.54 -20.17
N ARG A 545 -32.82 -22.37 -19.99
CA ARG A 545 -33.66 -22.78 -21.11
C ARG A 545 -34.53 -21.58 -21.47
N GLY A 546 -34.16 -20.88 -22.52
CA GLY A 546 -35.12 -20.08 -23.27
C GLY A 546 -36.14 -21.02 -23.89
N SER A 547 -37.38 -20.83 -23.54
CA SER A 547 -38.49 -21.33 -24.34
C SER A 547 -38.99 -20.19 -25.24
N ALA A 548 -39.15 -20.55 -26.47
CA ALA A 548 -39.63 -19.85 -27.66
C ALA A 548 -40.62 -18.73 -27.45
#